data_75e56c05f806e2edae208bd2c41cac3a
#
_entry.id   75e56c05f806e2edae208bd2c41cac3a
#
_cell.length_a   1.000
_cell.length_b   1.000
_cell.length_c   1.000
_cell.angle_alpha   90.00
_cell.angle_beta   90.00
_cell.angle_gamma   90.00
#
_symmetry.space_group_name_H-M   'P 1'
#
loop_
_entity.id
_entity.type
_entity.pdbx_description
1 polymer ?
#
loop_
_entity_poly.entity_id
_entity_poly.type
_entity_poly.pdbx_seq_one_letter_code
_entity_poly.pdbx_strand_id
1 'polypeptide(L)'
;MGLNLKPLVIREKTKLEYFSNKVIAIDAYNAIYQFLASIRGPDGLQLTDNEGRITSHLSGLLYRNINFLSLGIKPVWVFDGKPPSLKTAEIERRRQIKKDATVKYEKAIASGEMEEARKYAQQTTSMKDGMVKESKQLLACFGIPYIDAPSEGEATAAHLTNTGQAYASASQDFDSVLLGAKRLIRNFTNSGRRKIPNRNTYIEIEPEIIETAKTLESLQVTKEQLVDIGILIGTDFNPNGFERVGPKTALKMIKQHSRLEDIPQIQEQLQKIDYEQIRKIFLEPDVANVDEIIFEKVDYEGISNYLVKERSFSEDRIQSSLNRLKKAIEKKSQNLDKWF
;
A
#
# COMPACT_ATOMS: atom_id res chain seq x y z
N MET A 1 -10.74 -8.49 -1.76
CA MET A 1 -9.48 -9.07 -1.27
C MET A 1 -8.61 -9.20 -2.50
N GLY A 2 -7.43 -8.57 -2.48
CA GLY A 2 -6.53 -8.65 -3.62
C GLY A 2 -5.96 -10.05 -3.83
N LEU A 3 -5.17 -10.22 -4.87
CA LEU A 3 -4.50 -11.44 -5.29
C LEU A 3 -3.77 -12.14 -4.12
N ASN A 4 -3.99 -13.43 -3.92
CA ASN A 4 -3.31 -14.20 -2.88
C ASN A 4 -2.17 -15.06 -3.43
N LEU A 5 -1.02 -14.46 -3.67
CA LEU A 5 0.21 -15.18 -4.04
C LEU A 5 1.02 -15.68 -2.83
N LYS A 6 0.56 -15.45 -1.60
CA LYS A 6 1.31 -15.79 -0.38
C LYS A 6 1.90 -17.21 -0.34
N PRO A 7 1.22 -18.26 -0.82
CA PRO A 7 1.78 -19.61 -0.82
C PRO A 7 2.87 -19.89 -1.87
N LEU A 8 3.04 -18.99 -2.85
CA LEU A 8 3.93 -19.14 -4.00
C LEU A 8 5.18 -18.28 -3.93
N VAL A 9 5.14 -17.15 -3.21
CA VAL A 9 6.25 -16.20 -3.14
C VAL A 9 7.23 -16.53 -2.02
N ILE A 10 8.52 -16.27 -2.28
CA ILE A 10 9.57 -16.32 -1.25
C ILE A 10 9.56 -14.97 -0.51
N ARG A 11 9.39 -15.03 0.82
CA ARG A 11 9.33 -13.86 1.68
C ARG A 11 10.45 -13.88 2.69
N GLU A 12 11.28 -12.85 2.71
CA GLU A 12 12.37 -12.68 3.65
C GLU A 12 12.03 -11.54 4.62
N LYS A 13 11.98 -11.84 5.92
CA LYS A 13 11.77 -10.81 6.94
C LYS A 13 13.02 -9.96 7.09
N THR A 14 12.82 -8.67 7.35
CA THR A 14 13.90 -7.71 7.56
C THR A 14 13.48 -6.62 8.54
N LYS A 15 14.40 -5.70 8.86
CA LYS A 15 14.14 -4.52 9.68
C LYS A 15 14.07 -3.26 8.81
N LEU A 16 13.42 -2.21 9.30
CA LEU A 16 13.33 -0.93 8.58
C LEU A 16 14.72 -0.31 8.33
N GLU A 17 15.67 -0.50 9.24
CA GLU A 17 17.03 0.01 9.13
C GLU A 17 17.78 -0.50 7.89
N TYR A 18 17.41 -1.68 7.40
CA TYR A 18 17.96 -2.25 6.16
C TYR A 18 17.72 -1.35 4.95
N PHE A 19 16.67 -0.53 4.98
CA PHE A 19 16.31 0.37 3.89
C PHE A 19 16.95 1.76 3.99
N SER A 20 17.85 1.99 4.95
CA SER A 20 18.60 3.25 5.05
C SER A 20 19.28 3.60 3.72
N ASN A 21 19.19 4.85 3.31
CA ASN A 21 19.67 5.41 2.04
C ASN A 21 19.02 4.82 0.75
N LYS A 22 17.99 3.99 0.87
CA LYS A 22 17.28 3.42 -0.27
C LYS A 22 16.03 4.24 -0.59
N VAL A 23 15.76 4.43 -1.87
CA VAL A 23 14.50 5.00 -2.37
C VAL A 23 13.45 3.91 -2.39
N ILE A 24 12.31 4.15 -1.73
CA ILE A 24 11.20 3.19 -1.65
C ILE A 24 9.95 3.86 -2.23
N ALA A 25 9.41 3.27 -3.32
CA ALA A 25 8.18 3.71 -3.94
C ALA A 25 6.98 3.14 -3.18
N ILE A 26 6.22 4.00 -2.52
CA ILE A 26 5.11 3.60 -1.64
C ILE A 26 3.80 3.81 -2.38
N ASP A 27 2.97 2.76 -2.46
CA ASP A 27 1.58 2.87 -2.86
C ASP A 27 0.82 3.75 -1.85
N ALA A 28 0.48 4.97 -2.28
CA ALA A 28 -0.12 5.98 -1.42
C ALA A 28 -1.54 5.58 -0.99
N TYR A 29 -2.35 5.07 -1.93
CA TYR A 29 -3.73 4.70 -1.63
C TYR A 29 -3.80 3.53 -0.65
N ASN A 30 -3.01 2.48 -0.87
CA ASN A 30 -2.93 1.34 0.04
C ASN A 30 -2.51 1.77 1.45
N ALA A 31 -1.47 2.59 1.57
CA ALA A 31 -0.99 3.09 2.86
C ALA A 31 -2.00 4.00 3.57
N ILE A 32 -2.61 4.95 2.85
CA ILE A 32 -3.62 5.87 3.42
C ILE A 32 -4.85 5.08 3.89
N TYR A 33 -5.34 4.11 3.11
CA TYR A 33 -6.42 3.24 3.56
C TYR A 33 -6.07 2.48 4.85
N GLN A 34 -4.82 2.00 4.97
CA GLN A 34 -4.36 1.37 6.22
C GLN A 34 -4.37 2.34 7.39
N PHE A 35 -3.94 3.60 7.20
CA PHE A 35 -3.98 4.62 8.25
C PHE A 35 -5.42 4.92 8.68
N LEU A 36 -6.32 5.14 7.73
CA LEU A 36 -7.74 5.37 8.00
C LEU A 36 -8.42 4.19 8.69
N ALA A 37 -7.99 2.97 8.42
CA ALA A 37 -8.54 1.76 9.05
C ALA A 37 -7.97 1.49 10.45
N SER A 38 -6.69 1.83 10.70
CA SER A 38 -5.98 1.45 11.92
C SER A 38 -5.78 2.57 12.93
N ILE A 39 -5.69 3.84 12.49
CA ILE A 39 -5.50 5.00 13.36
C ILE A 39 -6.87 5.54 13.75
N ARG A 40 -7.31 5.19 14.96
CA ARG A 40 -8.65 5.49 15.46
C ARG A 40 -8.60 5.91 16.91
N GLY A 41 -9.61 6.65 17.34
CA GLY A 41 -9.81 7.01 18.73
C GLY A 41 -10.23 5.81 19.61
N PRO A 42 -10.31 6.01 20.92
CA PRO A 42 -10.77 4.97 21.85
C PRO A 42 -12.20 4.49 21.57
N ASP A 43 -13.01 5.34 20.96
CA ASP A 43 -14.38 5.06 20.50
C ASP A 43 -14.46 4.19 19.24
N GLY A 44 -13.31 3.94 18.59
CA GLY A 44 -13.20 3.22 17.34
C GLY A 44 -13.47 4.06 16.09
N LEU A 45 -13.74 5.36 16.23
CA LEU A 45 -13.91 6.30 15.13
C LEU A 45 -12.57 6.82 14.61
N GLN A 46 -12.55 7.34 13.39
CA GLN A 46 -11.37 8.01 12.83
C GLN A 46 -11.08 9.28 13.62
N LEU A 47 -9.79 9.63 13.73
CA LEU A 47 -9.40 10.89 14.38
C LEU A 47 -9.91 12.08 13.54
N THR A 48 -10.38 13.11 14.23
CA THR A 48 -10.87 14.34 13.62
C THR A 48 -10.20 15.56 14.23
N ASP A 49 -10.19 16.66 13.49
CA ASP A 49 -9.86 17.98 14.02
C ASP A 49 -11.10 18.63 14.70
N ASN A 50 -10.92 19.86 15.17
CA ASN A 50 -11.98 20.62 15.86
C ASN A 50 -13.17 20.97 14.94
N GLU A 51 -13.00 20.87 13.61
CA GLU A 51 -14.06 21.09 12.63
C GLU A 51 -14.72 19.77 12.18
N GLY A 52 -14.35 18.64 12.78
CA GLY A 52 -14.88 17.31 12.43
C GLY A 52 -14.28 16.71 11.16
N ARG A 53 -13.22 17.31 10.59
CA ARG A 53 -12.53 16.75 9.41
C ARG A 53 -11.60 15.63 9.82
N ILE A 54 -11.62 14.52 9.10
CA ILE A 54 -10.80 13.34 9.41
C ILE A 54 -9.32 13.66 9.28
N THR A 55 -8.53 13.30 10.29
CA THR A 55 -7.08 13.54 10.37
C THR A 55 -6.25 12.26 10.52
N SER A 56 -6.87 11.07 10.56
CA SER A 56 -6.17 9.78 10.70
C SER A 56 -5.10 9.56 9.62
N HIS A 57 -5.36 9.94 8.37
CA HIS A 57 -4.39 9.84 7.27
C HIS A 57 -3.18 10.76 7.49
N LEU A 58 -3.41 11.99 7.95
CA LEU A 58 -2.33 12.94 8.26
C LEU A 58 -1.48 12.44 9.43
N SER A 59 -2.12 11.88 10.47
CA SER A 59 -1.40 11.26 11.59
C SER A 59 -0.52 10.11 11.11
N GLY A 60 -1.04 9.25 10.24
CA GLY A 60 -0.27 8.16 9.66
C GLY A 60 0.92 8.64 8.84
N LEU A 61 0.70 9.58 7.94
CA LEU A 61 1.74 10.19 7.12
C LEU A 61 2.81 10.88 7.98
N LEU A 62 2.42 11.69 8.96
CA LEU A 62 3.33 12.39 9.85
C LEU A 62 4.30 11.42 10.54
N TYR A 63 3.76 10.51 11.35
CA TYR A 63 4.60 9.66 12.17
C TYR A 63 5.40 8.63 11.35
N ARG A 64 4.83 8.18 10.24
CA ARG A 64 5.54 7.23 9.37
C ARG A 64 6.69 7.88 8.62
N ASN A 65 6.49 9.07 8.05
CA ASN A 65 7.56 9.79 7.35
C ASN A 65 8.64 10.28 8.32
N ILE A 66 8.28 10.74 9.54
CA ILE A 66 9.28 11.03 10.58
C ILE A 66 10.14 9.80 10.86
N ASN A 67 9.54 8.61 10.99
CA ASN A 67 10.29 7.38 11.23
C ASN A 67 11.19 7.04 10.03
N PHE A 68 10.69 7.09 8.81
CA PHE A 68 11.48 6.79 7.61
C PHE A 68 12.67 7.73 7.47
N LEU A 69 12.44 9.03 7.53
CA LEU A 69 13.51 10.03 7.42
C LEU A 69 14.52 9.92 8.57
N SER A 70 14.06 9.63 9.80
CA SER A 70 14.96 9.39 10.95
C SER A 70 15.86 8.17 10.72
N LEU A 71 15.39 7.16 10.01
CA LEU A 71 16.19 5.99 9.60
C LEU A 71 17.00 6.24 8.32
N GLY A 72 16.85 7.41 7.68
CA GLY A 72 17.51 7.76 6.42
C GLY A 72 16.92 7.03 5.20
N ILE A 73 15.72 6.51 5.33
CA ILE A 73 14.98 5.95 4.21
C ILE A 73 14.46 7.11 3.34
N LYS A 74 14.48 6.94 2.03
CA LYS A 74 14.01 7.94 1.05
C LYS A 74 12.67 7.49 0.47
N PRO A 75 11.51 7.81 1.09
CA PRO A 75 10.21 7.43 0.56
C PRO A 75 9.83 8.30 -0.64
N VAL A 76 9.20 7.70 -1.65
CA VAL A 76 8.47 8.40 -2.71
C VAL A 76 7.05 7.86 -2.74
N TRP A 77 6.05 8.74 -2.69
CA TRP A 77 4.66 8.35 -2.62
C TRP A 77 4.02 8.38 -4.00
N VAL A 78 3.44 7.26 -4.42
CA VAL A 78 2.81 7.13 -5.75
C VAL A 78 1.30 7.10 -5.57
N PHE A 79 0.62 8.09 -6.12
CA PHE A 79 -0.84 8.23 -6.07
C PHE A 79 -1.48 7.66 -7.33
N ASP A 80 -2.61 6.95 -7.17
CA ASP A 80 -3.38 6.43 -8.29
C ASP A 80 -3.95 7.56 -9.15
N GLY A 81 -4.00 7.29 -10.44
CA GLY A 81 -4.72 8.07 -11.43
C GLY A 81 -6.08 7.45 -11.75
N LYS A 82 -6.42 7.42 -13.05
CA LYS A 82 -7.69 6.86 -13.51
C LYS A 82 -7.60 5.33 -13.57
N PRO A 83 -8.45 4.61 -12.82
CA PRO A 83 -8.43 3.15 -12.84
C PRO A 83 -8.80 2.60 -14.22
N PRO A 84 -8.24 1.44 -14.63
CA PRO A 84 -8.65 0.74 -15.84
C PRO A 84 -10.16 0.41 -15.86
N SER A 85 -10.78 0.44 -17.02
CA SER A 85 -12.22 0.20 -17.17
C SER A 85 -12.67 -1.17 -16.63
N LEU A 86 -11.83 -2.20 -16.76
CA LEU A 86 -12.10 -3.54 -16.23
C LEU A 86 -12.22 -3.58 -14.69
N LYS A 87 -11.70 -2.57 -13.97
CA LYS A 87 -11.80 -2.49 -12.50
C LYS A 87 -13.16 -1.98 -12.00
N THR A 88 -14.01 -1.48 -12.90
CA THR A 88 -15.30 -0.85 -12.54
C THR A 88 -16.20 -1.80 -11.72
N ALA A 89 -16.29 -3.07 -12.10
CA ALA A 89 -17.08 -4.06 -11.39
C ALA A 89 -16.58 -4.28 -9.94
N GLU A 90 -15.26 -4.37 -9.73
CA GLU A 90 -14.67 -4.53 -8.41
C GLU A 90 -14.84 -3.26 -7.55
N ILE A 91 -14.73 -2.08 -8.15
CA ILE A 91 -14.99 -0.80 -7.47
C ILE A 91 -16.43 -0.76 -6.96
N GLU A 92 -17.42 -1.13 -7.80
CA GLU A 92 -18.83 -1.14 -7.39
C GLU A 92 -19.10 -2.22 -6.33
N ARG A 93 -18.51 -3.42 -6.46
CA ARG A 93 -18.58 -4.45 -5.45
C ARG A 93 -18.04 -3.96 -4.09
N ARG A 94 -16.88 -3.30 -4.07
CA ARG A 94 -16.31 -2.69 -2.85
C ARG A 94 -17.21 -1.60 -2.29
N ARG A 95 -17.84 -0.81 -3.14
CA ARG A 95 -18.80 0.23 -2.74
C ARG A 95 -20.04 -0.37 -2.07
N GLN A 96 -20.58 -1.47 -2.61
CA GLN A 96 -21.72 -2.17 -2.01
C GLN A 96 -21.37 -2.76 -0.64
N ILE A 97 -20.21 -3.41 -0.51
CA ILE A 97 -19.74 -3.94 0.79
C ILE A 97 -19.64 -2.82 1.84
N LYS A 98 -19.15 -1.63 1.45
CA LYS A 98 -19.09 -0.47 2.37
C LYS A 98 -20.47 0.01 2.77
N LYS A 99 -21.43 0.07 1.85
CA LYS A 99 -22.84 0.44 2.17
C LYS A 99 -23.44 -0.54 3.17
N ASP A 100 -23.28 -1.85 2.93
CA ASP A 100 -23.79 -2.90 3.83
C ASP A 100 -23.12 -2.82 5.21
N ALA A 101 -21.83 -2.53 5.26
CA ALA A 101 -21.10 -2.33 6.51
C ALA A 101 -21.59 -1.09 7.27
N THR A 102 -21.96 0.00 6.57
CA THR A 102 -22.53 1.20 7.19
C THR A 102 -23.87 0.90 7.87
N VAL A 103 -24.76 0.18 7.21
CA VAL A 103 -26.05 -0.24 7.80
C VAL A 103 -25.84 -1.13 9.02
N LYS A 104 -24.89 -2.06 8.97
CA LYS A 104 -24.55 -2.92 10.13
C LYS A 104 -23.93 -2.11 11.27
N TYR A 105 -23.11 -1.12 10.97
CA TYR A 105 -22.53 -0.21 11.95
C TYR A 105 -23.63 0.58 12.69
N GLU A 106 -24.55 1.19 11.95
CA GLU A 106 -25.66 1.95 12.53
C GLU A 106 -26.54 1.08 13.43
N LYS A 107 -26.85 -0.16 13.03
CA LYS A 107 -27.57 -1.13 13.83
C LYS A 107 -26.82 -1.49 15.11
N ALA A 108 -25.53 -1.77 15.03
CA ALA A 108 -24.70 -2.12 16.18
C ALA A 108 -24.58 -0.96 17.19
N ILE A 109 -24.51 0.29 16.71
CA ILE A 109 -24.59 1.47 17.58
C ILE A 109 -25.94 1.58 18.27
N ALA A 110 -27.05 1.40 17.53
CA ALA A 110 -28.40 1.48 18.08
C ALA A 110 -28.70 0.39 19.12
N SER A 111 -28.11 -0.81 18.97
CA SER A 111 -28.23 -1.92 19.95
C SER A 111 -27.21 -1.88 21.08
N GLY A 112 -26.26 -0.92 21.08
CA GLY A 112 -25.23 -0.81 22.10
C GLY A 112 -24.07 -1.83 21.96
N GLU A 113 -24.01 -2.56 20.85
CA GLU A 113 -22.98 -3.59 20.56
C GLU A 113 -21.67 -2.95 20.09
N MET A 114 -20.95 -2.29 21.02
CA MET A 114 -19.77 -1.46 20.71
C MET A 114 -18.63 -2.23 20.05
N GLU A 115 -18.44 -3.52 20.34
CA GLU A 115 -17.40 -4.33 19.68
C GLU A 115 -17.73 -4.59 18.21
N GLU A 116 -18.99 -4.91 17.90
CA GLU A 116 -19.45 -5.08 16.53
C GLU A 116 -19.42 -3.73 15.77
N ALA A 117 -19.86 -2.66 16.41
CA ALA A 117 -19.77 -1.32 15.84
C ALA A 117 -18.33 -0.99 15.42
N ARG A 118 -17.33 -1.25 16.27
CA ARG A 118 -15.92 -1.05 15.94
C ARG A 118 -15.45 -1.89 14.73
N LYS A 119 -15.90 -3.13 14.66
CA LYS A 119 -15.58 -4.03 13.53
C LYS A 119 -16.15 -3.49 12.22
N TYR A 120 -17.42 -3.08 12.21
CA TYR A 120 -18.06 -2.53 11.01
C TYR A 120 -17.51 -1.14 10.66
N ALA A 121 -17.19 -0.29 11.65
CA ALA A 121 -16.55 1.00 11.42
C ALA A 121 -15.25 0.90 10.60
N GLN A 122 -14.47 -0.18 10.76
CA GLN A 122 -13.28 -0.39 9.94
C GLN A 122 -13.62 -0.68 8.46
N GLN A 123 -14.72 -1.38 8.21
CA GLN A 123 -15.16 -1.74 6.86
C GLN A 123 -15.84 -0.57 6.12
N THR A 124 -16.32 0.45 6.83
CA THR A 124 -16.88 1.68 6.23
C THR A 124 -15.82 2.66 5.78
N THR A 125 -14.53 2.37 6.05
CA THR A 125 -13.41 3.26 5.69
C THR A 125 -13.45 3.60 4.20
N SER A 126 -13.45 4.89 3.90
CA SER A 126 -13.37 5.42 2.53
C SER A 126 -12.43 6.62 2.50
N MET A 127 -11.71 6.76 1.40
CA MET A 127 -10.98 7.99 1.12
C MET A 127 -12.00 9.04 0.69
N LYS A 128 -12.01 10.18 1.35
CA LYS A 128 -12.88 11.32 1.01
C LYS A 128 -12.16 12.26 0.05
N ASP A 129 -12.93 12.99 -0.71
CA ASP A 129 -12.40 14.07 -1.55
C ASP A 129 -11.60 15.06 -0.67
N GLY A 130 -10.45 15.46 -1.17
CA GLY A 130 -9.53 16.34 -0.44
C GLY A 130 -8.42 15.62 0.32
N MET A 131 -8.59 14.39 0.81
CA MET A 131 -7.53 13.69 1.57
C MET A 131 -6.26 13.46 0.74
N VAL A 132 -6.38 13.25 -0.57
CA VAL A 132 -5.22 13.16 -1.48
C VAL A 132 -4.47 14.48 -1.52
N LYS A 133 -5.19 15.60 -1.68
CA LYS A 133 -4.60 16.94 -1.68
C LYS A 133 -3.92 17.25 -0.34
N GLU A 134 -4.58 16.93 0.77
CA GLU A 134 -4.06 17.10 2.13
C GLU A 134 -2.79 16.27 2.35
N SER A 135 -2.78 15.04 1.86
CA SER A 135 -1.61 14.15 1.92
C SER A 135 -0.42 14.73 1.15
N LYS A 136 -0.65 15.18 -0.08
CA LYS A 136 0.39 15.81 -0.93
C LYS A 136 0.92 17.09 -0.31
N GLN A 137 0.06 17.91 0.28
CA GLN A 137 0.48 19.13 0.99
C GLN A 137 1.42 18.80 2.15
N LEU A 138 1.11 17.79 2.96
CA LEU A 138 1.97 17.37 4.06
C LEU A 138 3.29 16.78 3.54
N LEU A 139 3.26 15.98 2.48
CA LEU A 139 4.47 15.42 1.86
C LEU A 139 5.39 16.52 1.31
N ALA A 140 4.83 17.55 0.68
CA ALA A 140 5.59 18.71 0.20
C ALA A 140 6.31 19.42 1.36
N CYS A 141 5.64 19.64 2.51
CA CYS A 141 6.29 20.18 3.70
C CYS A 141 7.43 19.29 4.23
N PHE A 142 7.33 17.97 4.06
CA PHE A 142 8.43 17.06 4.40
C PHE A 142 9.58 17.07 3.37
N GLY A 143 9.43 17.75 2.24
CA GLY A 143 10.37 17.67 1.12
C GLY A 143 10.39 16.27 0.47
N ILE A 144 9.32 15.49 0.64
CA ILE A 144 9.18 14.14 0.12
C ILE A 144 8.47 14.19 -1.23
N PRO A 145 9.09 13.66 -2.30
CA PRO A 145 8.48 13.64 -3.61
C PRO A 145 7.24 12.73 -3.66
N TYR A 146 6.28 13.12 -4.48
CA TYR A 146 5.15 12.28 -4.85
C TYR A 146 4.96 12.27 -6.37
N ILE A 147 4.37 11.20 -6.87
CA ILE A 147 4.14 10.96 -8.30
C ILE A 147 2.65 10.66 -8.48
N ASP A 148 2.05 11.32 -9.46
CA ASP A 148 0.70 10.98 -9.93
C ASP A 148 0.82 9.96 -11.05
N ALA A 149 0.36 8.74 -10.81
CA ALA A 149 0.31 7.72 -11.82
C ALA A 149 -0.81 8.02 -12.84
N PRO A 150 -0.63 7.68 -14.12
CA PRO A 150 -1.71 7.82 -15.12
C PRO A 150 -2.85 6.82 -14.85
N SER A 151 -2.52 5.67 -14.26
CA SER A 151 -3.43 4.60 -13.90
C SER A 151 -3.20 4.17 -12.45
N GLU A 152 -2.89 2.91 -12.19
CA GLU A 152 -2.66 2.39 -10.84
C GLU A 152 -1.27 2.79 -10.31
N GLY A 153 -1.21 3.27 -9.08
CA GLY A 153 0.04 3.67 -8.42
C GLY A 153 1.02 2.52 -8.29
N GLU A 154 0.52 1.30 -8.03
CA GLU A 154 1.36 0.09 -7.96
C GLU A 154 2.12 -0.18 -9.26
N ALA A 155 1.50 0.09 -10.43
CA ALA A 155 2.16 -0.08 -11.72
C ALA A 155 3.33 0.90 -11.89
N THR A 156 3.13 2.17 -11.56
CA THR A 156 4.19 3.17 -11.57
C THR A 156 5.27 2.84 -10.53
N ALA A 157 4.89 2.43 -9.31
CA ALA A 157 5.84 2.03 -8.28
C ALA A 157 6.70 0.82 -8.71
N ALA A 158 6.09 -0.16 -9.38
CA ALA A 158 6.82 -1.30 -9.96
C ALA A 158 7.79 -0.84 -11.07
N HIS A 159 7.34 0.05 -11.95
CA HIS A 159 8.17 0.64 -13.01
C HIS A 159 9.41 1.34 -12.45
N LEU A 160 9.28 2.14 -11.41
CA LEU A 160 10.41 2.81 -10.75
C LEU A 160 11.46 1.83 -10.23
N THR A 161 11.06 0.61 -9.84
CA THR A 161 12.03 -0.42 -9.45
C THR A 161 12.79 -0.98 -10.66
N ASN A 162 12.14 -1.06 -11.83
CA ASN A 162 12.71 -1.59 -13.06
C ASN A 162 13.68 -0.61 -13.71
N THR A 163 13.39 0.69 -13.63
CA THR A 163 14.31 1.76 -14.09
C THR A 163 15.48 2.00 -13.13
N GLY A 164 15.42 1.46 -11.91
CA GLY A 164 16.44 1.65 -10.88
C GLY A 164 16.30 2.94 -10.07
N GLN A 165 15.26 3.73 -10.31
CA GLN A 165 14.94 4.95 -9.56
C GLN A 165 14.45 4.64 -8.15
N ALA A 166 13.82 3.47 -7.94
CA ALA A 166 13.50 2.96 -6.62
C ALA A 166 14.17 1.60 -6.37
N TYR A 167 14.57 1.35 -5.12
CA TYR A 167 15.07 0.05 -4.68
C TYR A 167 13.98 -1.00 -4.65
N ALA A 168 12.78 -0.62 -4.19
CA ALA A 168 11.63 -1.50 -4.06
C ALA A 168 10.32 -0.72 -4.12
N SER A 169 9.23 -1.39 -4.50
CA SER A 169 7.85 -0.98 -4.30
C SER A 169 7.38 -1.41 -2.91
N ALA A 170 6.57 -0.61 -2.24
CA ALA A 170 5.98 -0.94 -0.95
C ALA A 170 4.45 -0.90 -1.03
N SER A 171 3.82 -2.07 -0.97
CA SER A 171 2.37 -2.28 -0.94
C SER A 171 2.04 -3.51 -0.09
N GLN A 172 0.78 -3.68 0.33
CA GLN A 172 0.30 -4.92 0.96
C GLN A 172 -0.17 -5.95 -0.07
N ASP A 173 -0.49 -5.49 -1.27
CA ASP A 173 -1.00 -6.34 -2.33
C ASP A 173 0.15 -6.99 -3.11
N PHE A 174 -0.12 -8.16 -3.68
CA PHE A 174 0.88 -8.89 -4.47
C PHE A 174 0.88 -8.48 -5.95
N ASP A 175 -0.02 -7.58 -6.35
CA ASP A 175 -0.16 -7.14 -7.73
C ASP A 175 1.14 -6.51 -8.25
N SER A 176 1.90 -5.83 -7.37
CA SER A 176 3.25 -5.35 -7.68
C SER A 176 4.21 -6.43 -8.21
N VAL A 177 4.03 -7.70 -7.79
CA VAL A 177 4.85 -8.83 -8.30
C VAL A 177 4.44 -9.19 -9.71
N LEU A 178 3.13 -9.21 -10.02
CA LEU A 178 2.61 -9.43 -11.38
C LEU A 178 3.00 -8.29 -12.33
N LEU A 179 2.99 -7.05 -11.83
CA LEU A 179 3.45 -5.86 -12.54
C LEU A 179 4.98 -5.88 -12.77
N GLY A 180 5.67 -6.83 -12.16
CA GLY A 180 7.09 -7.09 -12.37
C GLY A 180 8.01 -6.16 -11.58
N ALA A 181 7.59 -5.63 -10.44
CA ALA A 181 8.49 -4.93 -9.53
C ALA A 181 9.69 -5.82 -9.20
N LYS A 182 10.93 -5.30 -9.28
CA LYS A 182 12.13 -6.07 -8.90
C LYS A 182 12.04 -6.57 -7.47
N ARG A 183 11.53 -5.71 -6.56
CA ARG A 183 11.31 -6.03 -5.15
C ARG A 183 10.00 -5.43 -4.67
N LEU A 184 9.19 -6.22 -4.00
CA LEU A 184 8.02 -5.79 -3.24
C LEU A 184 8.36 -5.85 -1.74
N ILE A 185 8.07 -4.78 -1.00
CA ILE A 185 8.13 -4.77 0.46
C ILE A 185 6.70 -4.74 1.00
N ARG A 186 6.35 -5.77 1.74
CA ARG A 186 5.09 -5.81 2.49
C ARG A 186 5.34 -5.37 3.93
N ASN A 187 4.29 -4.93 4.60
CA ASN A 187 4.34 -4.44 5.99
C ASN A 187 5.25 -3.23 6.23
N PHE A 188 5.61 -2.49 5.18
CA PHE A 188 6.52 -1.35 5.29
C PHE A 188 5.92 -0.18 6.07
N THR A 189 4.71 0.22 5.71
CA THR A 189 4.00 1.35 6.33
C THR A 189 3.36 1.03 7.67
N ASN A 190 3.16 -0.25 8.00
CA ASN A 190 2.55 -0.72 9.25
C ASN A 190 3.51 -1.51 10.15
N SER A 191 4.81 -1.53 9.83
CA SER A 191 5.84 -2.17 10.65
C SER A 191 5.93 -1.58 12.05
N GLY A 192 6.39 -2.39 12.99
CA GLY A 192 6.57 -2.05 14.39
C GLY A 192 5.59 -2.75 15.33
N ARG A 193 5.54 -2.28 16.57
CA ARG A 193 4.76 -2.92 17.65
C ARG A 193 3.26 -2.69 17.47
N ARG A 194 2.49 -3.76 17.35
CA ARG A 194 1.03 -3.73 17.17
C ARG A 194 0.34 -4.51 18.29
N LYS A 195 -0.68 -3.92 18.92
CA LYS A 195 -1.53 -4.60 19.88
C LYS A 195 -2.45 -5.59 19.17
N ILE A 196 -2.54 -6.82 19.68
CA ILE A 196 -3.52 -7.79 19.19
C ILE A 196 -4.91 -7.35 19.65
N PRO A 197 -5.93 -7.33 18.75
CA PRO A 197 -7.30 -7.03 19.15
C PRO A 197 -7.75 -7.93 20.30
N ASN A 198 -8.47 -7.36 21.28
CA ASN A 198 -9.03 -8.04 22.44
C ASN A 198 -8.01 -8.77 23.35
N ARG A 199 -6.70 -8.50 23.19
CA ARG A 199 -5.64 -9.04 24.07
C ARG A 199 -4.72 -7.91 24.54
N ASN A 200 -4.16 -8.06 25.75
CA ASN A 200 -3.12 -7.13 26.23
C ASN A 200 -1.71 -7.57 25.79
N THR A 201 -1.63 -8.15 24.59
CA THR A 201 -0.40 -8.68 23.99
C THR A 201 -0.06 -7.88 22.76
N TYR A 202 1.23 -7.65 22.54
CA TYR A 202 1.75 -6.96 21.37
C TYR A 202 2.55 -7.94 20.51
N ILE A 203 2.42 -7.80 19.20
CA ILE A 203 3.28 -8.47 18.22
C ILE A 203 4.13 -7.41 17.52
N GLU A 204 5.32 -7.80 17.12
CA GLU A 204 6.15 -6.98 16.25
C GLU A 204 5.89 -7.39 14.80
N ILE A 205 5.56 -6.41 13.98
CA ILE A 205 5.35 -6.60 12.54
C ILE A 205 6.62 -6.12 11.86
N GLU A 206 7.30 -7.05 11.20
CA GLU A 206 8.51 -6.77 10.43
C GLU A 206 8.16 -6.63 8.95
N PRO A 207 8.87 -5.76 8.20
CA PRO A 207 8.80 -5.75 6.75
C PRO A 207 9.19 -7.11 6.16
N GLU A 208 8.51 -7.49 5.08
CA GLU A 208 8.84 -8.69 4.30
C GLU A 208 9.26 -8.24 2.89
N ILE A 209 10.43 -8.68 2.44
CA ILE A 209 10.92 -8.46 1.06
C ILE A 209 10.56 -9.67 0.22
N ILE A 210 10.05 -9.42 -0.97
CA ILE A 210 9.79 -10.40 -2.02
C ILE A 210 10.58 -9.98 -3.25
N GLU A 211 11.53 -10.79 -3.66
CA GLU A 211 12.27 -10.58 -4.92
C GLU A 211 11.58 -11.36 -6.03
N THR A 212 11.08 -10.64 -7.05
CA THR A 212 10.32 -11.24 -8.14
C THR A 212 11.16 -12.28 -8.90
N ALA A 213 12.44 -11.99 -9.18
CA ALA A 213 13.33 -12.91 -9.87
C ALA A 213 13.51 -14.24 -9.10
N LYS A 214 13.76 -14.19 -7.78
CA LYS A 214 13.86 -15.39 -6.94
C LYS A 214 12.57 -16.20 -6.93
N THR A 215 11.42 -15.49 -6.95
CA THR A 215 10.10 -16.15 -6.99
C THR A 215 9.90 -16.88 -8.32
N LEU A 216 10.17 -16.23 -9.46
CA LEU A 216 10.06 -16.84 -10.79
C LEU A 216 10.97 -18.06 -10.93
N GLU A 217 12.23 -17.92 -10.50
CA GLU A 217 13.21 -19.03 -10.50
C GLU A 217 12.76 -20.21 -9.65
N SER A 218 12.33 -19.95 -8.43
CA SER A 218 11.83 -21.01 -7.50
C SER A 218 10.60 -21.72 -8.03
N LEU A 219 9.70 -20.99 -8.68
CA LEU A 219 8.51 -21.55 -9.30
C LEU A 219 8.80 -22.17 -10.67
N GLN A 220 9.94 -21.88 -11.29
CA GLN A 220 10.28 -22.27 -12.66
C GLN A 220 9.21 -21.82 -13.67
N VAL A 221 8.81 -20.55 -13.60
CA VAL A 221 7.82 -19.95 -14.49
C VAL A 221 8.34 -18.62 -15.02
N THR A 222 7.82 -18.21 -16.19
CA THR A 222 8.08 -16.85 -16.75
C THR A 222 7.18 -15.81 -16.07
N LYS A 223 7.45 -14.53 -16.35
CA LYS A 223 6.57 -13.42 -15.88
C LYS A 223 5.16 -13.58 -16.44
N GLU A 224 5.02 -13.90 -17.70
CA GLU A 224 3.74 -14.13 -18.38
C GLU A 224 2.95 -15.26 -17.70
N GLN A 225 3.63 -16.38 -17.42
CA GLN A 225 3.03 -17.51 -16.70
C GLN A 225 2.63 -17.14 -15.27
N LEU A 226 3.38 -16.26 -14.59
CA LEU A 226 2.99 -15.79 -13.25
C LEU A 226 1.74 -14.89 -13.33
N VAL A 227 1.60 -14.06 -14.38
CA VAL A 227 0.37 -13.30 -14.64
C VAL A 227 -0.80 -14.24 -14.90
N ASP A 228 -0.64 -15.26 -15.71
CA ASP A 228 -1.66 -16.29 -15.96
C ASP A 228 -2.08 -17.03 -14.67
N ILE A 229 -1.12 -17.35 -13.80
CA ILE A 229 -1.40 -17.87 -12.45
C ILE A 229 -2.23 -16.86 -11.65
N GLY A 230 -1.91 -15.57 -11.71
CA GLY A 230 -2.67 -14.50 -11.07
C GLY A 230 -4.11 -14.45 -11.58
N ILE A 231 -4.32 -14.51 -12.88
CA ILE A 231 -5.65 -14.52 -13.52
C ILE A 231 -6.45 -15.76 -13.06
N LEU A 232 -5.82 -16.93 -12.98
CA LEU A 232 -6.47 -18.15 -12.48
C LEU A 232 -6.94 -18.03 -11.02
N ILE A 233 -6.11 -17.42 -10.16
CA ILE A 233 -6.42 -17.24 -8.74
C ILE A 233 -7.49 -16.14 -8.55
N GLY A 234 -7.46 -15.12 -9.38
CA GLY A 234 -8.31 -13.92 -9.32
C GLY A 234 -7.52 -12.67 -8.95
N THR A 235 -7.72 -11.66 -9.76
CA THR A 235 -7.16 -10.30 -9.60
C THR A 235 -8.29 -9.30 -9.37
N ASP A 236 -7.97 -8.03 -9.18
CA ASP A 236 -8.96 -6.95 -9.12
C ASP A 236 -9.78 -6.81 -10.43
N PHE A 237 -9.30 -7.40 -11.54
CA PHE A 237 -9.95 -7.36 -12.86
C PHE A 237 -10.84 -8.57 -13.14
N ASN A 238 -10.64 -9.68 -12.42
CA ASN A 238 -11.49 -10.87 -12.42
C ASN A 238 -11.64 -11.42 -11.00
N PRO A 239 -12.39 -10.72 -10.14
CA PRO A 239 -12.55 -11.10 -8.74
C PRO A 239 -13.05 -12.53 -8.59
N ASN A 240 -12.48 -13.27 -7.62
CA ASN A 240 -12.72 -14.68 -7.32
C ASN A 240 -12.00 -15.68 -8.27
N GLY A 241 -11.40 -15.23 -9.37
CA GLY A 241 -10.67 -16.10 -10.28
C GLY A 241 -11.53 -17.22 -10.88
N PHE A 242 -10.94 -18.39 -11.04
CA PHE A 242 -11.60 -19.59 -11.56
C PHE A 242 -12.06 -20.50 -10.43
N GLU A 243 -13.22 -21.13 -10.61
CA GLU A 243 -13.81 -21.98 -9.58
C GLU A 243 -12.88 -23.13 -9.20
N ARG A 244 -12.68 -23.32 -7.89
CA ARG A 244 -11.81 -24.37 -7.30
C ARG A 244 -10.32 -24.27 -7.67
N VAL A 245 -9.87 -23.14 -8.24
CA VAL A 245 -8.47 -22.92 -8.59
C VAL A 245 -7.80 -22.01 -7.56
N GLY A 246 -7.07 -22.64 -6.64
CA GLY A 246 -6.20 -21.90 -5.69
C GLY A 246 -4.75 -21.79 -6.21
N PRO A 247 -3.85 -21.09 -5.48
CA PRO A 247 -2.49 -20.82 -5.94
C PRO A 247 -1.69 -22.05 -6.38
N LYS A 248 -1.72 -23.13 -5.60
CA LYS A 248 -1.00 -24.37 -5.94
C LYS A 248 -1.58 -25.08 -7.17
N THR A 249 -2.91 -25.05 -7.31
CA THR A 249 -3.61 -25.62 -8.47
C THR A 249 -3.29 -24.82 -9.73
N ALA A 250 -3.35 -23.48 -9.65
CA ALA A 250 -3.00 -22.60 -10.75
C ALA A 250 -1.56 -22.82 -11.24
N LEU A 251 -0.59 -22.89 -10.32
CA LEU A 251 0.80 -23.20 -10.66
C LEU A 251 0.94 -24.56 -11.35
N LYS A 252 0.25 -25.60 -10.85
CA LYS A 252 0.27 -26.94 -11.47
C LYS A 252 -0.30 -26.91 -12.89
N MET A 253 -1.44 -26.24 -13.09
CA MET A 253 -2.08 -26.11 -14.40
C MET A 253 -1.15 -25.40 -15.40
N ILE A 254 -0.57 -24.26 -15.03
CA ILE A 254 0.33 -23.51 -15.91
C ILE A 254 1.61 -24.30 -16.20
N LYS A 255 2.18 -25.03 -15.26
CA LYS A 255 3.32 -25.94 -15.52
C LYS A 255 2.98 -27.06 -16.50
N GLN A 256 1.74 -27.54 -16.48
CA GLN A 256 1.29 -28.64 -17.34
C GLN A 256 0.92 -28.16 -18.75
N HIS A 257 0.32 -27.00 -18.89
CA HIS A 257 -0.26 -26.51 -20.14
C HIS A 257 0.44 -25.29 -20.74
N SER A 258 1.33 -24.67 -20.00
CA SER A 258 2.12 -23.47 -20.36
C SER A 258 1.34 -22.17 -20.45
N ARG A 259 0.10 -22.16 -20.92
CA ARG A 259 -0.77 -20.98 -21.11
C ARG A 259 -2.19 -21.25 -20.63
N LEU A 260 -2.93 -20.17 -20.32
CA LEU A 260 -4.35 -20.26 -19.93
C LEU A 260 -5.19 -20.92 -21.02
N GLU A 261 -4.94 -20.53 -22.26
CA GLU A 261 -5.70 -20.95 -23.46
C GLU A 261 -5.62 -22.45 -23.69
N ASP A 262 -4.56 -23.10 -23.22
CA ASP A 262 -4.30 -24.51 -23.44
C ASP A 262 -4.88 -25.41 -22.31
N ILE A 263 -5.53 -24.81 -21.29
CA ILE A 263 -6.11 -25.54 -20.15
C ILE A 263 -7.55 -25.96 -20.46
N PRO A 264 -7.83 -27.26 -20.72
CA PRO A 264 -9.18 -27.68 -21.15
C PRO A 264 -10.27 -27.42 -20.08
N GLN A 265 -9.91 -27.57 -18.79
CA GLN A 265 -10.87 -27.54 -17.67
C GLN A 265 -11.46 -26.16 -17.41
N ILE A 266 -10.88 -25.07 -17.95
CA ILE A 266 -11.30 -23.70 -17.67
C ILE A 266 -11.91 -22.99 -18.88
N GLN A 267 -11.98 -23.63 -20.04
CA GLN A 267 -12.38 -23.00 -21.31
C GLN A 267 -13.74 -22.27 -21.23
N GLU A 268 -14.74 -22.89 -20.60
CA GLU A 268 -16.06 -22.28 -20.44
C GLU A 268 -16.03 -21.01 -19.57
N GLN A 269 -15.18 -20.97 -18.53
CA GLN A 269 -15.04 -19.81 -17.68
C GLN A 269 -14.14 -18.75 -18.32
N LEU A 270 -13.11 -19.18 -19.08
CA LEU A 270 -12.17 -18.31 -19.76
C LEU A 270 -12.88 -17.43 -20.81
N GLN A 271 -13.87 -17.97 -21.52
CA GLN A 271 -14.69 -17.23 -22.49
C GLN A 271 -15.54 -16.11 -21.85
N LYS A 272 -15.73 -16.12 -20.52
CA LYS A 272 -16.54 -15.13 -19.79
C LYS A 272 -15.75 -13.92 -19.34
N ILE A 273 -14.43 -13.92 -19.50
CA ILE A 273 -13.52 -12.84 -19.07
C ILE A 273 -12.63 -12.41 -20.23
N ASP A 274 -12.27 -11.15 -20.25
CA ASP A 274 -11.26 -10.61 -21.18
C ASP A 274 -9.85 -10.80 -20.59
N TYR A 275 -9.40 -12.08 -20.60
CA TYR A 275 -8.10 -12.43 -20.00
C TYR A 275 -6.92 -11.82 -20.76
N GLU A 276 -7.05 -11.57 -22.06
CA GLU A 276 -6.01 -10.92 -22.87
C GLU A 276 -5.80 -9.47 -22.43
N GLN A 277 -6.87 -8.74 -22.21
CA GLN A 277 -6.80 -7.38 -21.70
C GLN A 277 -6.28 -7.35 -20.25
N ILE A 278 -6.68 -8.30 -19.41
CA ILE A 278 -6.12 -8.44 -18.04
C ILE A 278 -4.63 -8.71 -18.10
N ARG A 279 -4.20 -9.65 -18.95
CA ARG A 279 -2.77 -9.96 -19.16
C ARG A 279 -2.00 -8.72 -19.60
N LYS A 280 -2.55 -7.94 -20.56
CA LYS A 280 -1.95 -6.71 -21.05
C LYS A 280 -1.77 -5.67 -19.95
N ILE A 281 -2.76 -5.49 -19.06
CA ILE A 281 -2.66 -4.54 -17.93
C ILE A 281 -1.44 -4.85 -17.04
N PHE A 282 -1.11 -6.13 -16.82
CA PHE A 282 0.04 -6.51 -16.00
C PHE A 282 1.37 -6.51 -16.76
N LEU A 283 1.38 -6.83 -18.05
CA LEU A 283 2.61 -6.92 -18.84
C LEU A 283 3.04 -5.59 -19.44
N GLU A 284 2.06 -4.76 -19.82
CA GLU A 284 2.23 -3.46 -20.47
C GLU A 284 1.43 -2.37 -19.73
N PRO A 285 1.69 -2.16 -18.44
CA PRO A 285 0.92 -1.21 -17.64
C PRO A 285 1.16 0.24 -18.11
N ASP A 286 0.11 1.06 -17.98
CA ASP A 286 0.23 2.51 -18.15
C ASP A 286 0.89 3.12 -16.90
N VAL A 287 2.07 3.72 -17.08
CA VAL A 287 2.95 4.19 -15.99
C VAL A 287 3.42 5.62 -16.22
N ALA A 288 3.68 6.33 -15.13
CA ALA A 288 4.33 7.63 -15.23
C ALA A 288 5.82 7.47 -15.58
N ASN A 289 6.27 8.23 -16.58
CA ASN A 289 7.68 8.42 -16.84
C ASN A 289 8.20 9.53 -15.93
N VAL A 290 9.20 9.21 -15.15
CA VAL A 290 9.84 10.12 -14.19
C VAL A 290 11.32 10.23 -14.54
N ASP A 291 11.77 11.43 -14.87
CA ASP A 291 13.18 11.65 -15.23
C ASP A 291 14.06 11.56 -13.98
N GLU A 292 13.70 12.24 -12.91
CA GLU A 292 14.43 12.27 -11.65
C GLU A 292 13.51 12.37 -10.45
N ILE A 293 13.88 11.72 -9.35
CA ILE A 293 13.19 11.81 -8.06
C ILE A 293 13.96 12.79 -7.16
N ILE A 294 13.44 13.99 -7.00
CA ILE A 294 14.07 15.06 -6.25
C ILE A 294 13.52 15.10 -4.82
N PHE A 295 14.42 15.06 -3.83
CA PHE A 295 14.11 15.23 -2.41
C PHE A 295 14.52 16.62 -1.97
N GLU A 296 13.61 17.32 -1.30
CA GLU A 296 13.85 18.66 -0.79
C GLU A 296 14.15 18.64 0.71
N LYS A 297 14.50 19.80 1.27
CA LYS A 297 14.69 19.96 2.71
C LYS A 297 13.34 19.96 3.42
N VAL A 298 13.33 19.41 4.64
CA VAL A 298 12.12 19.43 5.50
C VAL A 298 11.80 20.86 5.92
N ASP A 299 10.58 21.31 5.61
CA ASP A 299 10.00 22.56 6.11
C ASP A 299 9.30 22.31 7.45
N TYR A 300 10.04 22.40 8.53
CA TYR A 300 9.54 22.17 9.89
C TYR A 300 8.44 23.16 10.29
N GLU A 301 8.55 24.41 9.84
CA GLU A 301 7.57 25.45 10.12
C GLU A 301 6.28 25.20 9.33
N GLY A 302 6.39 24.85 8.06
CA GLY A 302 5.27 24.44 7.22
C GLY A 302 4.49 23.28 7.79
N ILE A 303 5.18 22.20 8.25
CA ILE A 303 4.54 21.08 8.92
C ILE A 303 3.77 21.53 10.17
N SER A 304 4.42 22.34 11.03
CA SER A 304 3.81 22.84 12.27
C SER A 304 2.58 23.72 11.97
N ASN A 305 2.70 24.67 11.06
CA ASN A 305 1.60 25.55 10.68
C ASN A 305 0.42 24.75 10.12
N TYR A 306 0.68 23.82 9.19
CA TYR A 306 -0.37 23.02 8.58
C TYR A 306 -1.08 22.12 9.60
N LEU A 307 -0.34 21.37 10.40
CA LEU A 307 -0.95 20.40 11.31
C LEU A 307 -1.54 21.05 12.57
N VAL A 308 -0.86 22.03 13.17
CA VAL A 308 -1.34 22.66 14.42
C VAL A 308 -2.42 23.69 14.13
N LYS A 309 -2.15 24.66 13.23
CA LYS A 309 -3.08 25.78 13.02
C LYS A 309 -4.28 25.41 12.15
N GLU A 310 -4.06 24.59 11.09
CA GLU A 310 -5.14 24.30 10.14
C GLU A 310 -5.88 22.99 10.45
N ARG A 311 -5.24 22.06 11.20
CA ARG A 311 -5.77 20.72 11.46
C ARG A 311 -5.89 20.36 12.94
N SER A 312 -5.69 21.33 13.83
CA SER A 312 -5.91 21.21 15.27
C SER A 312 -5.13 20.07 15.95
N PHE A 313 -3.94 19.72 15.43
CA PHE A 313 -3.05 18.79 16.11
C PHE A 313 -2.45 19.43 17.37
N SER A 314 -2.14 18.61 18.37
CA SER A 314 -1.47 19.07 19.59
C SER A 314 -0.08 19.63 19.25
N GLU A 315 0.16 20.88 19.56
CA GLU A 315 1.43 21.58 19.31
C GLU A 315 2.60 20.86 19.98
N ASP A 316 2.47 20.49 21.27
CA ASP A 316 3.53 19.80 22.02
C ASP A 316 3.94 18.48 21.34
N ARG A 317 2.95 17.70 20.85
CA ARG A 317 3.23 16.43 20.16
C ARG A 317 3.93 16.65 18.83
N ILE A 318 3.50 17.66 18.06
CA ILE A 318 4.12 17.99 16.78
C ILE A 318 5.55 18.45 17.01
N GLN A 319 5.79 19.44 17.90
CA GLN A 319 7.12 19.97 18.20
C GLN A 319 8.08 18.87 18.71
N SER A 320 7.62 18.04 19.65
CA SER A 320 8.42 16.89 20.14
C SER A 320 8.83 15.95 19.01
N SER A 321 7.90 15.63 18.08
CA SER A 321 8.14 14.75 16.95
C SER A 321 9.10 15.35 15.92
N LEU A 322 8.95 16.63 15.61
CA LEU A 322 9.83 17.36 14.69
C LEU A 322 11.24 17.54 15.27
N ASN A 323 11.36 17.83 16.57
CA ASN A 323 12.65 17.91 17.25
C ASN A 323 13.40 16.58 17.22
N ARG A 324 12.69 15.46 17.37
CA ARG A 324 13.27 14.11 17.22
C ARG A 324 13.79 13.88 15.81
N LEU A 325 13.01 14.26 14.77
CA LEU A 325 13.43 14.17 13.38
C LEU A 325 14.67 15.00 13.11
N LYS A 326 14.67 16.28 13.54
CA LYS A 326 15.80 17.20 13.36
C LYS A 326 17.09 16.63 13.93
N LYS A 327 17.05 16.16 15.20
CA LYS A 327 18.21 15.51 15.84
C LYS A 327 18.67 14.27 15.11
N ALA A 328 17.75 13.45 14.56
CA ALA A 328 18.11 12.24 13.82
C ALA A 328 18.82 12.56 12.49
N ILE A 329 18.36 13.57 11.77
CA ILE A 329 18.97 14.03 10.51
C ILE A 329 20.36 14.65 10.80
N GLU A 330 20.49 15.54 11.79
CA GLU A 330 21.76 16.16 12.17
C GLU A 330 22.81 15.13 12.56
N LYS A 331 22.43 14.14 13.38
CA LYS A 331 23.34 13.04 13.78
C LYS A 331 23.86 12.24 12.58
N LYS A 332 23.04 12.05 11.55
CA LYS A 332 23.45 11.33 10.33
C LYS A 332 24.40 12.17 9.48
N SER A 333 24.13 13.45 9.31
CA SER A 333 25.03 14.38 8.60
C SER A 333 26.42 14.38 9.24
N GLN A 334 26.52 14.57 10.55
CA GLN A 334 27.79 14.57 11.29
C GLN A 334 28.56 13.23 11.20
N ASN A 335 27.88 12.11 11.01
CA ASN A 335 28.55 10.82 10.82
C ASN A 335 29.11 10.67 9.39
N LEU A 336 28.52 11.29 8.38
CA LEU A 336 29.07 11.32 7.02
C LEU A 336 30.31 12.19 6.95
N ASP A 337 30.31 13.37 7.60
CA ASP A 337 31.47 14.30 7.63
C ASP A 337 32.70 13.74 8.37
N LYS A 338 32.56 12.67 9.17
CA LYS A 338 33.68 11.99 9.84
C LYS A 338 34.38 10.94 8.99
N TRP A 339 33.87 10.63 7.81
CA TRP A 339 34.44 9.62 6.91
C TRP A 339 35.06 10.25 5.65
N PHE A 340 35.01 11.58 5.52
CA PHE A 340 35.71 12.41 4.58
C PHE A 340 36.64 13.41 5.30
#